data_6b7fdbbee6c5304883d407fb122db7a7
#
_entry.id   6b7fdbbee6c5304883d407fb122db7a7
#
_cell.length_a   1.000
_cell.length_b   1.000
_cell.length_c   1.000
_cell.angle_alpha   90.00
_cell.angle_beta   90.00
_cell.angle_gamma   90.00
#
_symmetry.space_group_name_H-M   'P 1'
#
loop_
_entity.id
_entity.type
_entity.pdbx_description
1 polymer ?
#
loop_
_entity_poly.entity_id
_entity_poly.type
_entity_poly.pdbx_seq_one_letter_code
_entity_poly.pdbx_strand_id
1 'polypeptide(L)'
;RLAVAAGRRLDDAQPWVDGQLSGVGSGRFTVRLHAVLPPVAAAGTCLSLRVLRPATQDLAALAVAGAITPEAARLLADVITARLAFLVSGGTGAGKTTLLSAALGAVAPHERIVCVEDAPELAPPHPHLVRLVARTANVEGVGEITVRQLVRQALRMRPDRIVVGEVRGAEVVDLLAALNTGHDGGAGTVHANSPEEVPARLEALAALGGLDRAALHSQLAAAVQVLLHVSRGGDGRRRLSEIALLHRDDTGRVSALPAWHVDRGEQRGYQPLLQVIRDRCGR
;
A
#
# COMPACT_ATOMS: atom_id res chain seq x y z
N ARG A 1 15.34 -23.15 16.29
CA ARG A 1 14.70 -22.40 17.42
C ARG A 1 13.87 -21.21 16.92
N LEU A 2 14.42 -20.32 16.07
CA LEU A 2 13.66 -19.16 15.58
C LEU A 2 12.44 -19.56 14.74
N ALA A 3 12.56 -20.59 13.90
CA ALA A 3 11.43 -21.13 13.14
C ALA A 3 10.31 -21.64 14.07
N VAL A 4 10.68 -22.42 15.10
CA VAL A 4 9.74 -22.91 16.11
C VAL A 4 9.07 -21.74 16.84
N ALA A 5 9.84 -20.73 17.24
CA ALA A 5 9.28 -19.51 17.88
C ALA A 5 8.32 -18.74 16.97
N ALA A 6 8.50 -18.84 15.64
CA ALA A 6 7.57 -18.32 14.65
C ALA A 6 6.40 -19.25 14.31
N GLY A 7 6.27 -20.40 14.99
CA GLY A 7 5.26 -21.42 14.71
C GLY A 7 5.43 -22.09 13.35
N ARG A 8 6.69 -22.29 12.91
CA ARG A 8 7.04 -22.79 11.59
C ARG A 8 7.96 -24.00 11.66
N ARG A 9 7.87 -24.83 10.62
CA ARG A 9 8.79 -25.95 10.38
C ARG A 9 10.00 -25.45 9.57
N LEU A 10 11.18 -25.97 9.91
CA LEU A 10 12.42 -25.77 9.17
C LEU A 10 13.31 -27.00 9.39
N ASP A 11 13.41 -27.85 8.39
CA ASP A 11 14.19 -29.09 8.39
C ASP A 11 14.57 -29.50 6.95
N ASP A 12 15.10 -30.70 6.77
CA ASP A 12 15.57 -31.21 5.46
C ASP A 12 14.42 -31.35 4.45
N ALA A 13 13.19 -31.62 4.91
CA ALA A 13 12.02 -31.73 4.04
C ALA A 13 11.45 -30.36 3.64
N GLN A 14 11.66 -29.35 4.47
CA GLN A 14 11.31 -27.95 4.21
C GLN A 14 12.48 -27.05 4.57
N PRO A 15 13.49 -26.94 3.69
CA PRO A 15 14.75 -26.27 4.00
C PRO A 15 14.68 -24.74 3.96
N TRP A 16 13.51 -24.14 3.90
CA TRP A 16 13.31 -22.69 4.05
C TRP A 16 12.09 -22.39 4.90
N VAL A 17 12.11 -21.20 5.50
CA VAL A 17 11.01 -20.69 6.32
C VAL A 17 10.82 -19.19 6.11
N ASP A 18 9.57 -18.76 6.01
CA ASP A 18 9.14 -17.38 6.18
C ASP A 18 8.19 -17.31 7.39
N GLY A 19 8.49 -16.43 8.35
CA GLY A 19 7.73 -16.33 9.58
C GLY A 19 7.85 -14.96 10.24
N GLN A 20 7.06 -14.78 11.30
CA GLN A 20 7.10 -13.56 12.09
C GLN A 20 7.35 -13.92 13.56
N LEU A 21 8.26 -13.18 14.17
CA LEU A 21 8.55 -13.23 15.60
C LEU A 21 7.94 -11.97 16.24
N SER A 22 6.91 -12.13 17.05
CA SER A 22 6.29 -11.03 17.79
C SER A 22 6.89 -10.90 19.18
N GLY A 23 6.86 -9.72 19.76
CA GLY A 23 7.31 -9.48 21.13
C GLY A 23 8.84 -9.45 21.30
N VAL A 24 9.60 -9.24 20.24
CA VAL A 24 11.06 -9.12 20.28
C VAL A 24 11.46 -7.76 20.86
N GLY A 25 12.56 -7.71 21.64
CA GLY A 25 13.10 -6.47 22.19
C GLY A 25 12.13 -5.72 23.11
N SER A 26 11.89 -6.23 24.30
CA SER A 26 10.91 -5.70 25.29
C SER A 26 9.44 -5.66 24.80
N GLY A 27 9.09 -6.58 23.91
CA GLY A 27 7.71 -6.74 23.40
C GLY A 27 7.29 -5.72 22.34
N ARG A 28 8.18 -4.84 21.89
CA ARG A 28 7.85 -3.69 21.03
C ARG A 28 7.94 -3.94 19.54
N PHE A 29 8.69 -4.98 19.10
CA PHE A 29 8.96 -5.18 17.69
C PHE A 29 8.41 -6.51 17.17
N THR A 30 7.95 -6.48 15.95
CA THR A 30 7.75 -7.67 15.12
C THR A 30 8.96 -7.81 14.20
N VAL A 31 9.52 -9.01 14.12
CA VAL A 31 10.66 -9.29 13.25
C VAL A 31 10.21 -10.31 12.20
N ARG A 32 10.32 -9.95 10.94
CA ARG A 32 10.16 -10.91 9.85
C ARG A 32 11.41 -11.74 9.73
N LEU A 33 11.24 -13.05 9.77
CA LEU A 33 12.28 -14.06 9.68
C LEU A 33 12.19 -14.74 8.32
N HIS A 34 13.30 -14.80 7.58
CA HIS A 34 13.47 -15.72 6.47
C HIS A 34 14.75 -16.50 6.67
N ALA A 35 14.69 -17.83 6.57
CA ALA A 35 15.86 -18.69 6.70
C ALA A 35 15.87 -19.77 5.62
N VAL A 36 17.06 -20.13 5.16
CA VAL A 36 17.30 -21.21 4.18
C VAL A 36 18.44 -22.07 4.68
N LEU A 37 18.21 -23.40 4.70
CA LEU A 37 19.21 -24.41 5.13
C LEU A 37 20.03 -24.93 3.95
N PRO A 38 21.23 -25.51 4.22
CA PRO A 38 21.93 -26.38 3.27
C PRO A 38 21.05 -27.61 2.90
N PRO A 39 21.22 -28.19 1.70
CA PRO A 39 22.15 -27.79 0.64
C PRO A 39 21.61 -26.66 -0.26
N VAL A 40 20.35 -26.19 -0.06
CA VAL A 40 19.75 -25.10 -0.84
C VAL A 40 20.56 -23.81 -0.67
N ALA A 41 20.97 -23.49 0.55
CA ALA A 41 21.95 -22.45 0.84
C ALA A 41 23.36 -23.04 0.79
N ALA A 42 24.03 -22.97 -0.36
CA ALA A 42 25.29 -23.67 -0.64
C ALA A 42 26.45 -23.31 0.31
N ALA A 43 26.48 -22.07 0.81
CA ALA A 43 27.56 -21.59 1.71
C ALA A 43 27.26 -21.78 3.22
N GLY A 44 26.18 -22.46 3.55
CA GLY A 44 25.71 -22.64 4.93
C GLY A 44 24.33 -21.99 5.15
N THR A 45 23.82 -22.10 6.37
CA THR A 45 22.49 -21.53 6.69
C THR A 45 22.44 -20.01 6.47
N CYS A 46 21.55 -19.57 5.60
CA CYS A 46 21.24 -18.15 5.41
C CYS A 46 20.11 -17.71 6.34
N LEU A 47 20.27 -16.57 7.00
CA LEU A 47 19.29 -15.97 7.89
C LEU A 47 19.09 -14.50 7.54
N SER A 48 17.84 -14.11 7.25
CA SER A 48 17.44 -12.73 7.03
C SER A 48 16.43 -12.31 8.10
N LEU A 49 16.75 -11.24 8.82
CA LEU A 49 15.90 -10.67 9.86
C LEU A 49 15.55 -9.23 9.50
N ARG A 50 14.26 -8.94 9.38
CA ARG A 50 13.76 -7.59 9.14
C ARG A 50 12.91 -7.13 10.33
N VAL A 51 13.43 -6.15 11.07
CA VAL A 51 12.67 -5.51 12.15
C VAL A 51 11.60 -4.60 11.54
N LEU A 52 10.34 -4.92 11.78
CA LEU A 52 9.21 -4.10 11.35
C LEU A 52 9.06 -2.96 12.34
N ARG A 53 9.29 -1.74 11.86
CA ARG A 53 9.08 -0.51 12.64
C ARG A 53 7.76 0.10 12.18
N PRO A 54 6.80 0.31 13.11
CA PRO A 54 5.55 0.97 12.76
C PRO A 54 5.80 2.35 12.14
N ALA A 55 5.11 2.66 11.06
CA ALA A 55 5.16 3.97 10.42
C ALA A 55 4.19 4.91 11.15
N THR A 56 4.72 5.72 12.07
CA THR A 56 3.96 6.63 12.95
C THR A 56 4.11 8.10 12.59
N GLN A 57 4.90 8.42 11.56
CA GLN A 57 5.10 9.80 11.12
C GLN A 57 3.84 10.36 10.48
N ASP A 58 3.55 11.64 10.76
CA ASP A 58 2.51 12.42 10.09
C ASP A 58 3.07 13.20 8.89
N LEU A 59 2.20 13.88 8.14
CA LEU A 59 2.60 14.68 6.97
C LEU A 59 3.53 15.83 7.35
N ALA A 60 3.35 16.44 8.52
CA ALA A 60 4.19 17.53 9.00
C ALA A 60 5.61 17.03 9.27
N ALA A 61 5.76 15.89 9.94
CA ALA A 61 7.06 15.26 10.18
C ALA A 61 7.76 14.88 8.85
N LEU A 62 7.04 14.40 7.86
CA LEU A 62 7.59 14.12 6.52
C LEU A 62 8.04 15.38 5.80
N ALA A 63 7.31 16.50 5.96
CA ALA A 63 7.69 17.78 5.38
C ALA A 63 8.98 18.32 6.03
N VAL A 64 9.07 18.28 7.37
CA VAL A 64 10.29 18.68 8.10
C VAL A 64 11.49 17.81 7.71
N ALA A 65 11.28 16.50 7.50
CA ALA A 65 12.33 15.60 7.03
C ALA A 65 12.71 15.79 5.54
N GLY A 66 12.01 16.65 4.80
CA GLY A 66 12.23 16.88 3.37
C GLY A 66 11.77 15.70 2.48
N ALA A 67 10.95 14.80 3.02
CA ALA A 67 10.38 13.69 2.27
C ALA A 67 9.20 14.12 1.37
N ILE A 68 8.52 15.20 1.72
CA ILE A 68 7.50 15.87 0.90
C ILE A 68 7.75 17.38 0.92
N THR A 69 7.43 18.08 -0.17
CA THR A 69 7.46 19.54 -0.20
C THR A 69 6.18 20.10 0.45
N PRO A 70 6.20 21.36 0.93
CA PRO A 70 5.00 22.00 1.46
C PRO A 70 3.83 22.06 0.46
N GLU A 71 4.15 22.21 -0.82
CA GLU A 71 3.18 22.20 -1.91
C GLU A 71 2.54 20.83 -2.08
N ALA A 72 3.35 19.76 -2.18
CA ALA A 72 2.87 18.40 -2.27
C ALA A 72 2.09 17.97 -1.02
N ALA A 73 2.49 18.43 0.16
CA ALA A 73 1.76 18.16 1.40
C ALA A 73 0.35 18.78 1.39
N ARG A 74 0.21 20.02 0.87
CA ARG A 74 -1.11 20.67 0.70
C ARG A 74 -1.97 19.91 -0.31
N LEU A 75 -1.43 19.61 -1.49
CA LEU A 75 -2.16 18.87 -2.52
C LEU A 75 -2.60 17.48 -2.01
N LEU A 76 -1.76 16.80 -1.24
CA LEU A 76 -2.13 15.52 -0.62
C LEU A 76 -3.23 15.68 0.45
N ALA A 77 -3.19 16.74 1.25
CA ALA A 77 -4.26 17.04 2.21
C ALA A 77 -5.59 17.30 1.50
N ASP A 78 -5.57 18.01 0.37
CA ASP A 78 -6.76 18.26 -0.45
C ASP A 78 -7.32 16.95 -1.06
N VAL A 79 -6.46 16.05 -1.55
CA VAL A 79 -6.82 14.70 -2.03
C VAL A 79 -7.52 13.90 -0.93
N ILE A 80 -6.98 13.93 0.29
CA ILE A 80 -7.54 13.21 1.45
C ILE A 80 -8.91 13.80 1.85
N THR A 81 -9.01 15.14 1.92
CA THR A 81 -10.23 15.86 2.28
C THR A 81 -11.33 15.65 1.25
N ALA A 82 -10.99 15.66 -0.03
CA ALA A 82 -11.90 15.36 -1.14
C ALA A 82 -12.30 13.88 -1.23
N ARG A 83 -11.78 13.02 -0.33
CA ARG A 83 -12.02 11.56 -0.32
C ARG A 83 -11.70 10.90 -1.66
N LEU A 84 -10.66 11.36 -2.36
CA LEU A 84 -10.17 10.70 -3.56
C LEU A 84 -9.41 9.43 -3.17
N ALA A 85 -9.70 8.33 -3.83
CA ALA A 85 -8.95 7.09 -3.62
C ALA A 85 -7.59 7.20 -4.31
N PHE A 86 -6.55 6.72 -3.64
CA PHE A 86 -5.18 6.83 -4.14
C PHE A 86 -4.35 5.57 -3.93
N LEU A 87 -3.37 5.35 -4.81
CA LEU A 87 -2.36 4.32 -4.64
C LEU A 87 -0.98 4.96 -4.49
N VAL A 88 -0.21 4.47 -3.52
CA VAL A 88 1.20 4.85 -3.36
C VAL A 88 2.07 3.84 -4.09
N SER A 89 2.77 4.29 -5.12
CA SER A 89 3.69 3.47 -5.91
C SER A 89 5.16 3.78 -5.60
N GLY A 90 6.03 2.86 -5.95
CA GLY A 90 7.48 3.01 -5.79
C GLY A 90 8.20 1.68 -5.58
N GLY A 91 9.52 1.70 -5.68
CA GLY A 91 10.38 0.53 -5.48
C GLY A 91 10.38 0.00 -4.04
N THR A 92 11.10 -1.11 -3.84
CA THR A 92 11.30 -1.69 -2.50
C THR A 92 12.06 -0.71 -1.60
N GLY A 93 11.54 -0.48 -0.40
CA GLY A 93 12.18 0.41 0.57
C GLY A 93 12.12 1.90 0.21
N ALA A 94 11.34 2.32 -0.80
CA ALA A 94 11.18 3.72 -1.20
C ALA A 94 10.40 4.57 -0.19
N GLY A 95 9.65 3.96 0.75
CA GLY A 95 8.89 4.67 1.77
C GLY A 95 7.38 4.69 1.53
N LYS A 96 6.85 3.79 0.69
CA LYS A 96 5.41 3.69 0.41
C LYS A 96 4.55 3.61 1.67
N THR A 97 4.84 2.65 2.55
CA THR A 97 4.11 2.45 3.82
C THR A 97 4.18 3.68 4.72
N THR A 98 5.33 4.37 4.74
CA THR A 98 5.52 5.60 5.53
C THR A 98 4.63 6.73 5.01
N LEU A 99 4.62 6.98 3.70
CA LEU A 99 3.76 8.00 3.11
C LEU A 99 2.28 7.66 3.26
N LEU A 100 1.90 6.39 3.03
CA LEU A 100 0.53 5.94 3.23
C LEU A 100 0.08 6.14 4.68
N SER A 101 0.90 5.75 5.66
CA SER A 101 0.58 5.94 7.08
C SER A 101 0.41 7.43 7.43
N ALA A 102 1.30 8.29 6.94
CA ALA A 102 1.21 9.73 7.16
C ALA A 102 -0.07 10.34 6.54
N ALA A 103 -0.43 9.91 5.34
CA ALA A 103 -1.67 10.32 4.66
C ALA A 103 -2.92 9.87 5.46
N LEU A 104 -2.92 8.63 5.96
CA LEU A 104 -4.03 8.12 6.79
C LEU A 104 -4.16 8.86 8.12
N GLY A 105 -3.06 9.35 8.69
CA GLY A 105 -3.09 10.19 9.89
C GLY A 105 -3.76 11.55 9.69
N ALA A 106 -3.88 12.02 8.44
CA ALA A 106 -4.57 13.27 8.09
C ALA A 106 -6.07 13.07 7.77
N VAL A 107 -6.58 11.83 7.81
CA VAL A 107 -8.01 11.54 7.65
C VAL A 107 -8.80 12.10 8.84
N ALA A 108 -10.02 12.55 8.60
CA ALA A 108 -10.88 13.13 9.63
C ALA A 108 -11.12 12.15 10.80
N PRO A 109 -11.00 12.57 12.07
CA PRO A 109 -11.01 11.67 13.23
C PRO A 109 -12.26 10.81 13.39
N HIS A 110 -13.38 11.24 12.83
CA HIS A 110 -14.64 10.51 12.87
C HIS A 110 -14.74 9.38 11.83
N GLU A 111 -13.91 9.42 10.78
CA GLU A 111 -13.92 8.39 9.75
C GLU A 111 -13.27 7.09 10.27
N ARG A 112 -13.92 5.97 9.99
CA ARG A 112 -13.41 4.63 10.34
C ARG A 112 -12.50 4.10 9.24
N ILE A 113 -11.23 3.89 9.56
CA ILE A 113 -10.24 3.31 8.67
C ILE A 113 -10.08 1.81 9.00
N VAL A 114 -10.24 0.95 8.00
CA VAL A 114 -9.92 -0.48 8.12
C VAL A 114 -8.76 -0.80 7.21
N CYS A 115 -7.61 -1.11 7.82
CA CYS A 115 -6.38 -1.51 7.14
C CYS A 115 -6.26 -3.03 7.07
N VAL A 116 -5.92 -3.53 5.89
CA VAL A 116 -5.63 -4.95 5.64
C VAL A 116 -4.18 -5.09 5.19
N GLU A 117 -3.39 -5.92 5.87
CA GLU A 117 -1.95 -6.04 5.65
C GLU A 117 -1.48 -7.50 5.70
N ASP A 118 -0.37 -7.83 5.02
CA ASP A 118 0.38 -9.08 5.22
C ASP A 118 1.15 -9.08 6.55
N ALA A 119 1.68 -7.93 6.90
CA ALA A 119 2.44 -7.71 8.13
C ALA A 119 2.10 -6.33 8.70
N PRO A 120 2.02 -6.18 10.05
CA PRO A 120 1.50 -4.97 10.69
C PRO A 120 2.52 -3.82 10.66
N GLU A 121 2.68 -3.17 9.50
CA GLU A 121 3.57 -2.02 9.30
C GLU A 121 2.86 -0.67 9.44
N LEU A 122 1.56 -0.58 9.06
CA LEU A 122 0.77 0.65 9.17
C LEU A 122 0.38 0.93 10.61
N ALA A 123 0.72 2.12 11.08
CA ALA A 123 0.32 2.62 12.39
C ALA A 123 0.07 4.14 12.33
N PRO A 124 -0.87 4.59 11.48
CA PRO A 124 -1.19 6.01 11.40
C PRO A 124 -1.67 6.54 12.75
N PRO A 125 -1.35 7.80 13.11
CA PRO A 125 -1.86 8.43 14.32
C PRO A 125 -3.34 8.82 14.12
N HIS A 126 -4.23 7.82 14.11
CA HIS A 126 -5.66 8.00 13.89
C HIS A 126 -6.49 7.30 14.96
N PRO A 127 -7.50 7.97 15.58
CA PRO A 127 -8.25 7.42 16.70
C PRO A 127 -9.18 6.26 16.33
N HIS A 128 -9.65 6.18 15.08
CA HIS A 128 -10.60 5.19 14.64
C HIS A 128 -9.99 4.24 13.59
N LEU A 129 -8.92 3.54 13.98
CA LEU A 129 -8.17 2.60 13.15
C LEU A 129 -8.45 1.15 13.55
N VAL A 130 -8.82 0.32 12.57
CA VAL A 130 -8.88 -1.14 12.70
C VAL A 130 -7.82 -1.75 11.80
N ARG A 131 -7.06 -2.71 12.32
CA ARG A 131 -6.02 -3.41 11.57
C ARG A 131 -6.32 -4.89 11.49
N LEU A 132 -6.39 -5.42 10.28
CA LEU A 132 -6.54 -6.84 9.98
C LEU A 132 -5.23 -7.32 9.34
N VAL A 133 -4.64 -8.36 9.91
CA VAL A 133 -3.36 -8.90 9.45
C VAL A 133 -3.55 -10.31 8.94
N ALA A 134 -3.07 -10.58 7.73
CA ALA A 134 -3.10 -11.90 7.13
C ALA A 134 -2.29 -12.91 7.96
N ARG A 135 -2.69 -14.16 7.87
CA ARG A 135 -2.02 -15.26 8.54
C ARG A 135 -1.71 -16.36 7.53
N THR A 136 -0.45 -16.70 7.42
CA THR A 136 -0.02 -17.86 6.63
C THR A 136 -0.47 -19.16 7.29
N ALA A 137 -0.65 -20.22 6.48
CA ALA A 137 -0.99 -21.55 6.98
C ALA A 137 -0.03 -22.02 8.09
N ASN A 138 -0.50 -22.83 9.02
CA ASN A 138 0.32 -23.44 10.06
C ASN A 138 1.21 -24.58 9.49
N VAL A 139 1.90 -25.32 10.34
CA VAL A 139 2.79 -26.43 9.93
C VAL A 139 2.04 -27.60 9.26
N GLU A 140 0.75 -27.71 9.46
CA GLU A 140 -0.15 -28.71 8.86
C GLU A 140 -0.77 -28.23 7.52
N GLY A 141 -0.42 -27.01 7.07
CA GLY A 141 -0.94 -26.41 5.84
C GLY A 141 -2.37 -25.87 5.96
N VAL A 142 -2.91 -25.72 7.18
CA VAL A 142 -4.25 -25.23 7.42
C VAL A 142 -4.29 -23.89 8.15
N GLY A 143 -5.45 -23.22 8.14
CA GLY A 143 -5.68 -22.01 8.90
C GLY A 143 -5.09 -20.75 8.24
N GLU A 144 -4.79 -20.77 6.94
CA GLU A 144 -4.44 -19.58 6.19
C GLU A 144 -5.59 -18.58 6.16
N ILE A 145 -5.25 -17.29 6.33
CA ILE A 145 -6.16 -16.17 6.14
C ILE A 145 -5.48 -15.18 5.21
N THR A 146 -5.97 -15.10 3.98
CA THR A 146 -5.38 -14.27 2.93
C THR A 146 -5.83 -12.81 3.03
N VAL A 147 -5.04 -11.87 2.47
CA VAL A 147 -5.41 -10.46 2.31
C VAL A 147 -6.76 -10.35 1.59
N ARG A 148 -6.98 -11.13 0.55
CA ARG A 148 -8.25 -11.17 -0.20
C ARG A 148 -9.46 -11.48 0.68
N GLN A 149 -9.34 -12.49 1.55
CA GLN A 149 -10.40 -12.81 2.52
C GLN A 149 -10.64 -11.66 3.50
N LEU A 150 -9.57 -11.02 3.98
CA LEU A 150 -9.66 -9.91 4.93
C LEU A 150 -10.29 -8.66 4.31
N VAL A 151 -10.01 -8.32 3.04
CA VAL A 151 -10.71 -7.23 2.35
C VAL A 151 -12.23 -7.47 2.35
N ARG A 152 -12.67 -8.69 2.07
CA ARG A 152 -14.10 -9.06 2.12
C ARG A 152 -14.70 -8.98 3.52
N GLN A 153 -13.92 -9.26 4.57
CA GLN A 153 -14.39 -9.07 5.96
C GLN A 153 -14.42 -7.59 6.33
N ALA A 154 -13.43 -6.80 5.88
CA ALA A 154 -13.37 -5.36 6.11
C ALA A 154 -14.65 -4.65 5.65
N LEU A 155 -15.21 -5.02 4.50
CA LEU A 155 -16.47 -4.49 3.97
C LEU A 155 -17.67 -4.64 4.94
N ARG A 156 -17.64 -5.66 5.80
CA ARG A 156 -18.70 -5.94 6.79
C ARG A 156 -18.50 -5.18 8.11
N MET A 157 -17.35 -4.43 8.21
CA MET A 157 -17.00 -3.70 9.43
C MET A 157 -17.42 -2.22 9.37
N ARG A 158 -18.22 -1.83 8.38
CA ARG A 158 -18.68 -0.46 8.12
C ARG A 158 -17.50 0.52 8.07
N PRO A 159 -16.52 0.31 7.18
CA PRO A 159 -15.42 1.24 7.00
C PRO A 159 -15.89 2.47 6.24
N ASP A 160 -15.36 3.66 6.61
CA ASP A 160 -15.42 4.85 5.76
C ASP A 160 -14.31 4.77 4.71
N ARG A 161 -13.16 4.18 5.09
CA ARG A 161 -12.03 3.95 4.17
C ARG A 161 -11.47 2.54 4.32
N ILE A 162 -11.29 1.86 3.20
CA ILE A 162 -10.58 0.57 3.13
C ILE A 162 -9.18 0.81 2.62
N VAL A 163 -8.20 0.24 3.31
CA VAL A 163 -6.79 0.38 2.96
C VAL A 163 -6.16 -1.00 2.84
N VAL A 164 -5.47 -1.24 1.72
CA VAL A 164 -4.63 -2.43 1.56
C VAL A 164 -3.17 -2.02 1.65
N GLY A 165 -2.48 -2.47 2.68
CA GLY A 165 -1.09 -2.09 2.98
C GLY A 165 -0.16 -2.31 1.80
N GLU A 166 -0.33 -3.43 1.09
CA GLU A 166 0.35 -3.69 -0.18
C GLU A 166 -0.48 -4.59 -1.08
N VAL A 167 -0.65 -4.19 -2.34
CA VAL A 167 -1.32 -4.94 -3.39
C VAL A 167 -0.27 -5.73 -4.18
N ARG A 168 -0.27 -7.06 -4.01
CA ARG A 168 0.72 -7.97 -4.61
C ARG A 168 0.12 -9.06 -5.49
N GLY A 169 -1.19 -9.28 -5.41
CA GLY A 169 -1.88 -10.38 -6.06
C GLY A 169 -3.34 -10.09 -6.37
N ALA A 170 -4.14 -11.15 -6.34
CA ALA A 170 -5.55 -11.14 -6.72
C ALA A 170 -6.45 -10.24 -5.87
N GLU A 171 -6.00 -9.81 -4.68
CA GLU A 171 -6.72 -8.88 -3.80
C GLU A 171 -6.98 -7.52 -4.45
N VAL A 172 -6.26 -7.16 -5.52
CA VAL A 172 -6.53 -5.95 -6.31
C VAL A 172 -7.98 -5.92 -6.80
N VAL A 173 -8.53 -7.06 -7.20
CA VAL A 173 -9.91 -7.17 -7.69
C VAL A 173 -10.91 -6.81 -6.59
N ASP A 174 -10.70 -7.34 -5.39
CA ASP A 174 -11.58 -7.07 -4.24
C ASP A 174 -11.42 -5.61 -3.73
N LEU A 175 -10.19 -5.05 -3.79
CA LEU A 175 -9.95 -3.64 -3.48
C LEU A 175 -10.69 -2.71 -4.45
N LEU A 176 -10.54 -2.91 -5.77
CA LEU A 176 -11.22 -2.08 -6.77
C LEU A 176 -12.75 -2.18 -6.64
N ALA A 177 -13.28 -3.38 -6.40
CA ALA A 177 -14.70 -3.58 -6.14
C ALA A 177 -15.16 -2.81 -4.89
N ALA A 178 -14.37 -2.84 -3.81
CA ALA A 178 -14.66 -2.09 -2.58
C ALA A 178 -14.71 -0.58 -2.83
N LEU A 179 -13.70 -0.03 -3.52
CA LEU A 179 -13.61 1.39 -3.85
C LEU A 179 -14.76 1.85 -4.78
N ASN A 180 -15.30 0.97 -5.61
CA ASN A 180 -16.44 1.25 -6.50
C ASN A 180 -17.82 1.10 -5.82
N THR A 181 -17.87 0.67 -4.56
CA THR A 181 -19.12 0.39 -3.85
C THR A 181 -19.33 1.25 -2.60
N GLY A 182 -18.89 2.51 -2.64
CA GLY A 182 -19.19 3.50 -1.60
C GLY A 182 -18.14 3.63 -0.50
N HIS A 183 -16.92 3.14 -0.74
CA HIS A 183 -15.79 3.31 0.17
C HIS A 183 -14.79 4.32 -0.39
N ASP A 184 -15.30 5.55 -0.65
CA ASP A 184 -14.52 6.66 -1.20
C ASP A 184 -13.31 7.01 -0.32
N GLY A 185 -12.20 7.37 -0.97
CA GLY A 185 -10.97 7.77 -0.26
C GLY A 185 -10.17 6.60 0.32
N GLY A 186 -10.47 5.37 -0.09
CA GLY A 186 -9.61 4.23 0.24
C GLY A 186 -8.26 4.31 -0.44
N ALA A 187 -7.31 3.50 0.02
CA ALA A 187 -5.94 3.60 -0.44
C ALA A 187 -5.21 2.25 -0.43
N GLY A 188 -4.05 2.21 -1.06
CA GLY A 188 -3.15 1.06 -1.00
C GLY A 188 -1.75 1.40 -1.45
N THR A 189 -0.85 0.42 -1.38
CA THR A 189 0.45 0.54 -2.04
C THR A 189 0.63 -0.51 -3.13
N VAL A 190 1.41 -0.18 -4.14
CA VAL A 190 1.77 -1.09 -5.24
C VAL A 190 3.24 -0.89 -5.64
N HIS A 191 3.92 -1.97 -6.01
CA HIS A 191 5.26 -1.88 -6.57
C HIS A 191 5.21 -1.51 -8.05
N ALA A 192 5.80 -0.36 -8.41
CA ALA A 192 6.06 0.07 -9.77
C ALA A 192 7.26 1.01 -9.78
N ASN A 193 8.00 1.08 -10.89
CA ASN A 193 9.18 1.94 -10.99
C ASN A 193 8.82 3.39 -11.36
N SER A 194 7.65 3.60 -11.96
CA SER A 194 7.09 4.90 -12.29
C SER A 194 5.56 4.88 -12.21
N PRO A 195 4.88 6.05 -12.14
CA PRO A 195 3.42 6.10 -12.18
C PRO A 195 2.81 5.51 -13.46
N GLU A 196 3.49 5.68 -14.60
CA GLU A 196 3.04 5.17 -15.90
C GLU A 196 2.98 3.64 -15.95
N GLU A 197 3.81 2.95 -15.16
CA GLU A 197 3.83 1.49 -15.09
C GLU A 197 2.71 0.91 -14.20
N VAL A 198 2.07 1.73 -13.36
CA VAL A 198 1.07 1.25 -12.39
C VAL A 198 -0.11 0.57 -13.08
N PRO A 199 -0.73 1.11 -14.15
CA PRO A 199 -1.84 0.41 -14.81
C PRO A 199 -1.45 -0.97 -15.33
N ALA A 200 -0.28 -1.11 -15.98
CA ALA A 200 0.21 -2.39 -16.48
C ALA A 200 0.51 -3.37 -15.33
N ARG A 201 1.04 -2.87 -14.21
CA ARG A 201 1.24 -3.70 -13.01
C ARG A 201 -0.09 -4.21 -12.45
N LEU A 202 -1.11 -3.36 -12.39
CA LEU A 202 -2.45 -3.76 -11.94
C LEU A 202 -3.12 -4.73 -12.92
N GLU A 203 -2.88 -4.62 -14.23
CA GLU A 203 -3.33 -5.61 -15.24
C GLU A 203 -2.80 -7.01 -14.90
N ALA A 204 -1.50 -7.13 -14.63
CA ALA A 204 -0.88 -8.39 -14.29
C ALA A 204 -1.44 -8.99 -12.97
N LEU A 205 -1.66 -8.15 -11.96
CA LEU A 205 -2.22 -8.59 -10.67
C LEU A 205 -3.69 -8.98 -10.78
N ALA A 206 -4.48 -8.23 -11.56
CA ALA A 206 -5.90 -8.50 -11.76
C ALA A 206 -6.14 -9.80 -12.54
N ALA A 207 -5.26 -10.14 -13.47
CA ALA A 207 -5.29 -11.42 -14.19
C ALA A 207 -5.17 -12.61 -13.24
N LEU A 208 -4.39 -12.51 -12.15
CA LEU A 208 -4.34 -13.53 -11.09
C LEU A 208 -5.69 -13.71 -10.38
N GLY A 209 -6.52 -12.67 -10.36
CA GLY A 209 -7.87 -12.68 -9.81
C GLY A 209 -8.97 -13.04 -10.81
N GLY A 210 -8.59 -13.35 -12.06
CA GLY A 210 -9.53 -13.70 -13.14
C GLY A 210 -10.19 -12.49 -13.81
N LEU A 211 -9.70 -11.26 -13.59
CA LEU A 211 -10.23 -10.07 -14.22
C LEU A 211 -9.46 -9.79 -15.51
N ASP A 212 -10.15 -9.65 -16.62
CA ASP A 212 -9.55 -9.31 -17.90
C ASP A 212 -9.13 -7.82 -17.95
N ARG A 213 -8.36 -7.47 -18.98
CA ARG A 213 -7.80 -6.14 -19.15
C ARG A 213 -8.88 -5.05 -19.27
N ALA A 214 -9.93 -5.27 -20.07
CA ALA A 214 -10.97 -4.29 -20.32
C ALA A 214 -11.78 -4.04 -19.02
N ALA A 215 -12.12 -5.11 -18.31
CA ALA A 215 -12.79 -5.04 -17.02
C ALA A 215 -11.92 -4.35 -15.97
N LEU A 216 -10.60 -4.64 -15.92
CA LEU A 216 -9.70 -3.92 -15.02
C LEU A 216 -9.72 -2.41 -15.29
N HIS A 217 -9.50 -1.98 -16.53
CA HIS A 217 -9.47 -0.55 -16.85
C HIS A 217 -10.79 0.15 -16.53
N SER A 218 -11.92 -0.53 -16.77
CA SER A 218 -13.23 -0.03 -16.40
C SER A 218 -13.38 0.16 -14.87
N GLN A 219 -12.96 -0.84 -14.09
CA GLN A 219 -12.98 -0.79 -12.63
C GLN A 219 -12.02 0.26 -12.09
N LEU A 220 -10.79 0.30 -12.60
CA LEU A 220 -9.72 1.20 -12.15
C LEU A 220 -10.08 2.67 -12.37
N ALA A 221 -10.66 3.00 -13.54
CA ALA A 221 -11.05 4.36 -13.89
C ALA A 221 -12.07 4.96 -12.91
N ALA A 222 -12.95 4.12 -12.36
CA ALA A 222 -13.95 4.54 -11.39
C ALA A 222 -13.41 4.52 -9.95
N ALA A 223 -12.57 3.51 -9.63
CA ALA A 223 -12.14 3.21 -8.27
C ALA A 223 -11.05 4.15 -7.75
N VAL A 224 -10.04 4.46 -8.57
CA VAL A 224 -8.82 5.17 -8.12
C VAL A 224 -8.61 6.42 -8.96
N GLN A 225 -8.39 7.56 -8.30
CA GLN A 225 -8.18 8.84 -8.96
C GLN A 225 -6.72 9.25 -8.97
N VAL A 226 -5.95 8.95 -7.91
CA VAL A 226 -4.63 9.56 -7.72
C VAL A 226 -3.55 8.49 -7.52
N LEU A 227 -2.39 8.73 -8.12
CA LEU A 227 -1.15 8.00 -7.84
C LEU A 227 -0.16 8.92 -7.13
N LEU A 228 0.45 8.41 -6.07
CA LEU A 228 1.52 9.06 -5.32
C LEU A 228 2.80 8.22 -5.51
N HIS A 229 3.77 8.73 -6.25
CA HIS A 229 4.99 7.99 -6.49
C HIS A 229 6.11 8.40 -5.55
N VAL A 230 6.63 7.44 -4.79
CA VAL A 230 7.79 7.64 -3.92
C VAL A 230 9.03 7.01 -4.53
N SER A 231 10.10 7.77 -4.56
CA SER A 231 11.37 7.32 -5.09
C SER A 231 12.51 7.57 -4.09
N ARG A 232 13.64 6.93 -4.33
CA ARG A 232 14.88 7.20 -3.64
C ARG A 232 15.79 7.98 -4.57
N GLY A 233 16.08 9.23 -4.22
CA GLY A 233 16.99 10.07 -4.99
C GLY A 233 18.41 9.53 -5.04
N GLY A 234 19.24 10.08 -5.92
CA GLY A 234 20.67 9.77 -6.00
C GLY A 234 21.45 10.09 -4.72
N ASP A 235 20.93 10.99 -3.89
CA ASP A 235 21.40 11.32 -2.54
C ASP A 235 20.98 10.27 -1.47
N GLY A 236 20.27 9.23 -1.87
CA GLY A 236 19.75 8.19 -1.00
C GLY A 236 18.52 8.58 -0.18
N ARG A 237 18.03 9.83 -0.28
CA ARG A 237 16.84 10.29 0.42
C ARG A 237 15.57 9.77 -0.26
N ARG A 238 14.59 9.41 0.55
CA ARG A 238 13.26 8.99 0.11
C ARG A 238 12.37 10.23 0.02
N ARG A 239 11.67 10.40 -1.10
CA ARG A 239 10.76 11.53 -1.28
C ARG A 239 9.55 11.18 -2.14
N LEU A 240 8.45 11.86 -1.92
CA LEU A 240 7.35 11.92 -2.89
C LEU A 240 7.87 12.67 -4.12
N SER A 241 8.07 11.94 -5.20
CA SER A 241 8.66 12.50 -6.44
C SER A 241 7.60 12.97 -7.42
N GLU A 242 6.44 12.33 -7.44
CA GLU A 242 5.39 12.65 -8.41
C GLU A 242 3.99 12.37 -7.86
N ILE A 243 3.04 13.23 -8.23
CA ILE A 243 1.61 13.02 -8.07
C ILE A 243 1.01 12.98 -9.47
N ALA A 244 0.25 11.92 -9.79
CA ALA A 244 -0.42 11.78 -11.08
C ALA A 244 -1.91 11.53 -10.90
N LEU A 245 -2.72 12.03 -11.84
CA LEU A 245 -4.13 11.74 -11.97
C LEU A 245 -4.29 10.50 -12.87
N LEU A 246 -5.10 9.53 -12.47
CA LEU A 246 -5.50 8.46 -13.36
C LEU A 246 -6.56 8.98 -14.34
N HIS A 247 -6.31 8.83 -15.60
CA HIS A 247 -7.16 9.29 -16.69
C HIS A 247 -7.52 8.12 -17.62
N ARG A 248 -8.79 8.02 -17.99
CA ARG A 248 -9.28 7.06 -18.98
C ARG A 248 -9.41 7.77 -20.33
N ASP A 249 -8.75 7.21 -21.35
CA ASP A 249 -8.83 7.72 -22.72
C ASP A 249 -10.10 7.22 -23.46
N ASP A 250 -10.30 7.71 -24.67
CA ASP A 250 -11.45 7.34 -25.53
C ASP A 250 -11.45 5.86 -25.94
N THR A 251 -10.31 5.18 -25.84
CA THR A 251 -10.20 3.72 -26.07
C THR A 251 -10.61 2.91 -24.86
N GLY A 252 -10.88 3.57 -23.72
CA GLY A 252 -11.21 2.95 -22.46
C GLY A 252 -9.98 2.56 -21.63
N ARG A 253 -8.77 2.88 -22.08
CA ARG A 253 -7.53 2.59 -21.36
C ARG A 253 -7.26 3.66 -20.29
N VAL A 254 -6.82 3.21 -19.12
CA VAL A 254 -6.38 4.09 -18.03
C VAL A 254 -4.88 4.31 -18.12
N SER A 255 -4.47 5.56 -18.01
CA SER A 255 -3.07 5.99 -17.95
C SER A 255 -2.85 6.97 -16.80
N ALA A 256 -1.60 7.13 -16.37
CA ALA A 256 -1.20 8.14 -15.39
C ALA A 256 -0.90 9.47 -16.12
N LEU A 257 -1.60 10.52 -15.73
CA LEU A 257 -1.38 11.89 -16.19
C LEU A 257 -0.60 12.64 -15.13
N PRO A 258 0.69 12.99 -15.33
CA PRO A 258 1.48 13.73 -14.35
C PRO A 258 0.81 15.03 -13.95
N ALA A 259 0.57 15.22 -12.63
CA ALA A 259 -0.03 16.44 -12.09
C ALA A 259 1.02 17.33 -11.42
N TRP A 260 1.92 16.74 -10.64
CA TRP A 260 2.98 17.47 -9.95
C TRP A 260 4.25 16.61 -9.87
N HIS A 261 5.41 17.27 -9.98
CA HIS A 261 6.71 16.60 -9.87
C HIS A 261 7.66 17.44 -8.99
N VAL A 262 8.44 16.79 -8.14
CA VAL A 262 9.28 17.43 -7.12
C VAL A 262 10.29 18.45 -7.70
N ASP A 263 10.84 18.17 -8.88
CA ASP A 263 11.86 19.03 -9.52
C ASP A 263 11.27 19.92 -10.61
N ARG A 264 10.04 19.63 -11.11
CA ARG A 264 9.43 20.33 -12.25
C ARG A 264 8.17 21.11 -11.88
N GLY A 265 7.69 20.97 -10.63
CA GLY A 265 6.45 21.60 -10.17
C GLY A 265 5.20 21.06 -10.86
N GLU A 266 4.25 21.95 -11.12
CA GLU A 266 2.99 21.64 -11.80
C GLU A 266 3.20 21.06 -13.20
N GLN A 267 2.41 20.03 -13.52
CA GLN A 267 2.44 19.35 -14.81
C GLN A 267 1.03 19.39 -15.46
N ARG A 268 0.89 18.83 -16.67
CA ARG A 268 -0.34 18.89 -17.47
C ARG A 268 -1.60 18.37 -16.76
N GLY A 269 -1.47 17.47 -15.79
CA GLY A 269 -2.57 16.91 -15.00
C GLY A 269 -2.94 17.74 -13.77
N TYR A 270 -2.22 18.84 -13.47
CA TYR A 270 -2.42 19.61 -12.24
C TYR A 270 -3.79 20.28 -12.18
N GLN A 271 -4.16 21.06 -13.21
CA GLN A 271 -5.45 21.69 -13.25
C GLN A 271 -6.63 20.69 -13.32
N PRO A 272 -6.55 19.59 -14.11
CA PRO A 272 -7.52 18.50 -14.04
C PRO A 272 -7.67 17.91 -12.64
N LEU A 273 -6.57 17.66 -11.91
CA LEU A 273 -6.64 17.16 -10.55
C LEU A 273 -7.33 18.14 -9.60
N LEU A 274 -6.99 19.44 -9.68
CA LEU A 274 -7.69 20.47 -8.88
C LEU A 274 -9.17 20.54 -9.20
N GLN A 275 -9.57 20.32 -10.45
CA GLN A 275 -10.98 20.28 -10.82
C GLN A 275 -11.68 19.09 -10.17
N VAL A 276 -11.09 17.89 -10.21
CA VAL A 276 -11.63 16.69 -9.53
C VAL A 276 -11.78 16.91 -8.02
N ILE A 277 -10.80 17.57 -7.38
CA ILE A 277 -10.86 17.92 -5.96
C ILE A 277 -12.03 18.86 -5.68
N ARG A 278 -12.18 19.94 -6.46
CA ARG A 278 -13.28 20.91 -6.32
C ARG A 278 -14.64 20.25 -6.49
N ASP A 279 -14.82 19.41 -7.50
CA ASP A 279 -16.08 18.72 -7.80
C ASP A 279 -16.49 17.77 -6.65
N ARG A 280 -15.52 17.20 -5.94
CA ARG A 280 -15.78 16.33 -4.78
C ARG A 280 -16.06 17.12 -3.50
N CYS A 281 -15.38 18.24 -3.26
CA CYS A 281 -15.60 19.08 -2.08
C CYS A 281 -16.89 19.91 -2.17
N GLY A 282 -17.41 20.16 -3.36
CA GLY A 282 -18.64 20.93 -3.59
C GLY A 282 -19.95 20.12 -3.53
N ARG A 283 -19.88 18.82 -3.20
CA ARG A 283 -21.05 17.92 -3.10
C ARG A 283 -21.57 17.78 -1.69
#